data_3c3860e37c5a82f5d2f3729e28f33bf3
#
_entry.id   3c3860e37c5a82f5d2f3729e28f33bf3
#
_cell.length_a   1.000
_cell.length_b   1.000
_cell.length_c   1.000
_cell.angle_alpha   90.00
_cell.angle_beta   90.00
_cell.angle_gamma   90.00
#
_symmetry.space_group_name_H-M   'P 1'
#
loop_
_entity.id
_entity.type
_entity.pdbx_description
1 polymer ?
#
loop_
_entity_poly.entity_id
_entity_poly.type
_entity_poly.pdbx_seq_one_letter_code
_entity_poly.pdbx_strand_id
1 'polypeptide(L)'
;ERVQFVVAQEQLSITDDAVDAVTKLGAGDMRRTLNILQSSFLSKEGDGPIEANSVYATTGQPRPEDIEAIAGVLLNSNFKEAVEKVAAIKQERGLALADIVRLLVEYVFRLHMPQLARANLVSAMADVEHRLAYVTHERMQLMALVGAFAAAKEAIVAAAK
;
A
#
# COMPACT_ATOMS: atom_id res chain seq x y z
N GLU A 1 -7.35 -21.77 6.40
CA GLU A 1 -7.83 -23.16 6.20
C GLU A 1 -8.01 -23.52 4.72
N ARG A 2 -8.86 -22.84 3.92
CA ARG A 2 -9.10 -23.21 2.51
C ARG A 2 -7.85 -23.08 1.62
N VAL A 3 -7.07 -22.00 1.79
CA VAL A 3 -5.82 -21.79 1.03
C VAL A 3 -4.81 -22.89 1.36
N GLN A 4 -4.64 -23.21 2.64
CA GLN A 4 -3.76 -24.29 3.09
C GLN A 4 -4.17 -25.66 2.55
N PHE A 5 -5.47 -25.92 2.46
CA PHE A 5 -5.98 -27.14 1.85
C PHE A 5 -5.58 -27.24 0.37
N VAL A 6 -5.74 -26.15 -0.40
CA VAL A 6 -5.34 -26.11 -1.83
C VAL A 6 -3.83 -26.26 -1.97
N VAL A 7 -3.05 -25.55 -1.17
CA VAL A 7 -1.59 -25.66 -1.13
C VAL A 7 -1.14 -27.10 -0.92
N ALA A 8 -1.77 -27.81 0.03
CA ALA A 8 -1.46 -29.22 0.32
C ALA A 8 -1.88 -30.17 -0.82
N GLN A 9 -3.06 -29.95 -1.43
CA GLN A 9 -3.55 -30.79 -2.54
C GLN A 9 -2.71 -30.63 -3.81
N GLU A 10 -2.29 -29.41 -4.12
CA GLU A 10 -1.48 -29.07 -5.30
C GLU A 10 0.03 -29.22 -5.03
N GLN A 11 0.42 -29.64 -3.81
CA GLN A 11 1.82 -29.84 -3.39
C GLN A 11 2.70 -28.59 -3.63
N LEU A 12 2.13 -27.40 -3.40
CA LEU A 12 2.84 -26.15 -3.63
C LEU A 12 3.84 -25.88 -2.50
N SER A 13 5.08 -25.54 -2.89
CA SER A 13 6.07 -25.04 -1.95
C SER A 13 5.85 -23.53 -1.75
N ILE A 14 5.39 -23.13 -0.57
CA ILE A 14 5.04 -21.74 -0.22
C ILE A 14 5.38 -21.48 1.25
N THR A 15 5.86 -20.29 1.56
CA THR A 15 6.14 -19.86 2.95
C THR A 15 4.86 -19.44 3.66
N ASP A 16 4.85 -19.51 5.00
CA ASP A 16 3.69 -19.10 5.80
C ASP A 16 3.37 -17.62 5.58
N ASP A 17 4.37 -16.74 5.51
CA ASP A 17 4.21 -15.32 5.20
C ASP A 17 3.58 -15.09 3.82
N ALA A 18 3.88 -15.95 2.84
CA ALA A 18 3.26 -15.86 1.52
C ALA A 18 1.79 -16.32 1.55
N VAL A 19 1.44 -17.33 2.35
CA VAL A 19 0.04 -17.74 2.58
C VAL A 19 -0.76 -16.60 3.21
N ASP A 20 -0.16 -15.89 4.17
CA ASP A 20 -0.78 -14.73 4.81
C ASP A 20 -0.95 -13.57 3.82
N ALA A 21 0.07 -13.29 2.99
CA ALA A 21 -0.01 -12.29 1.93
C ALA A 21 -1.13 -12.59 0.92
N VAL A 22 -1.20 -13.83 0.41
CA VAL A 22 -2.25 -14.28 -0.52
C VAL A 22 -3.64 -14.13 0.10
N THR A 23 -3.79 -14.51 1.38
CA THR A 23 -5.05 -14.42 2.11
C THR A 23 -5.48 -12.97 2.30
N LYS A 24 -4.55 -12.11 2.72
CA LYS A 24 -4.78 -10.67 2.92
C LYS A 24 -5.19 -9.98 1.61
N LEU A 25 -4.45 -10.21 0.53
CA LEU A 25 -4.70 -9.62 -0.78
C LEU A 25 -5.99 -10.15 -1.43
N GLY A 26 -6.39 -11.38 -1.09
CA GLY A 26 -7.65 -11.98 -1.50
C GLY A 26 -8.88 -11.31 -0.90
N ALA A 27 -8.73 -10.64 0.25
CA ALA A 27 -9.77 -9.86 0.93
C ALA A 27 -11.11 -10.60 1.11
N GLY A 28 -11.06 -11.92 1.40
CA GLY A 28 -12.24 -12.78 1.59
C GLY A 28 -12.83 -13.34 0.29
N ASP A 29 -12.38 -12.92 -0.88
CA ASP A 29 -12.78 -13.50 -2.17
C ASP A 29 -11.87 -14.70 -2.51
N MET A 30 -12.44 -15.91 -2.46
CA MET A 30 -11.72 -17.14 -2.75
C MET A 30 -11.24 -17.23 -4.20
N ARG A 31 -12.01 -16.71 -5.17
CA ARG A 31 -11.59 -16.71 -6.57
C ARG A 31 -10.37 -15.84 -6.77
N ARG A 32 -10.41 -14.63 -6.20
CA ARG A 32 -9.26 -13.72 -6.21
C ARG A 32 -8.04 -14.32 -5.50
N THR A 33 -8.24 -14.93 -4.34
CA THR A 33 -7.20 -15.61 -3.57
C THR A 33 -6.52 -16.71 -4.38
N LEU A 34 -7.29 -17.58 -5.05
CA LEU A 34 -6.76 -18.66 -5.88
C LEU A 34 -6.06 -18.13 -7.13
N ASN A 35 -6.57 -17.08 -7.75
CA ASN A 35 -5.91 -16.44 -8.90
C ASN A 35 -4.55 -15.86 -8.50
N ILE A 36 -4.46 -15.19 -7.34
CA ILE A 36 -3.19 -14.67 -6.81
C ILE A 36 -2.21 -15.82 -6.57
N LEU A 37 -2.65 -16.88 -5.90
CA LEU A 37 -1.82 -18.06 -5.63
C LEU A 37 -1.30 -18.67 -6.94
N GLN A 38 -2.17 -18.87 -7.93
CA GLN A 38 -1.82 -19.42 -9.23
C GLN A 38 -0.83 -18.51 -9.98
N SER A 39 -1.09 -17.21 -10.03
CA SER A 39 -0.19 -16.26 -10.68
C SER A 39 1.18 -16.21 -10.02
N SER A 40 1.23 -16.25 -8.69
CA SER A 40 2.48 -16.29 -7.93
C SER A 40 3.26 -17.59 -8.17
N PHE A 41 2.57 -18.70 -8.33
CA PHE A 41 3.19 -19.98 -8.69
C PHE A 41 3.77 -19.94 -10.11
N LEU A 42 3.02 -19.40 -11.08
CA LEU A 42 3.44 -19.34 -12.49
C LEU A 42 4.59 -18.32 -12.72
N SER A 43 4.63 -17.24 -11.94
CA SER A 43 5.68 -16.22 -12.04
C SER A 43 6.94 -16.54 -11.21
N LYS A 44 6.92 -17.66 -10.47
CA LYS A 44 8.03 -18.08 -9.64
C LYS A 44 9.24 -18.45 -10.50
N GLU A 45 10.38 -17.85 -10.22
CA GLU A 45 11.67 -18.21 -10.81
C GLU A 45 12.37 -19.27 -9.95
N GLY A 46 12.71 -20.42 -10.55
CA GLY A 46 13.44 -21.50 -9.89
C GLY A 46 12.57 -22.44 -9.02
N ASP A 47 13.22 -23.38 -8.33
CA ASP A 47 12.57 -24.46 -7.56
C ASP A 47 12.28 -24.10 -6.09
N GLY A 48 12.58 -22.88 -5.64
CA GLY A 48 12.36 -22.42 -4.26
C GLY A 48 10.87 -22.32 -3.88
N PRO A 49 10.53 -22.05 -2.61
CA PRO A 49 9.16 -21.78 -2.20
C PRO A 49 8.65 -20.45 -2.78
N ILE A 50 7.32 -20.29 -2.88
CA ILE A 50 6.68 -19.00 -3.15
C ILE A 50 6.88 -18.14 -1.90
N GLU A 51 7.49 -16.97 -2.05
CA GLU A 51 7.74 -16.01 -0.97
C GLU A 51 6.72 -14.86 -1.00
N ALA A 52 6.50 -14.21 0.15
CA ALA A 52 5.59 -13.07 0.26
C ALA A 52 5.96 -11.94 -0.72
N ASN A 53 7.26 -11.67 -0.90
CA ASN A 53 7.73 -10.66 -1.86
C ASN A 53 7.30 -10.95 -3.30
N SER A 54 7.34 -12.23 -3.71
CA SER A 54 6.87 -12.66 -5.02
C SER A 54 5.37 -12.45 -5.19
N VAL A 55 4.58 -12.70 -4.15
CA VAL A 55 3.13 -12.47 -4.16
C VAL A 55 2.79 -10.99 -4.35
N TYR A 56 3.46 -10.10 -3.61
CA TYR A 56 3.27 -8.65 -3.76
C TYR A 56 3.74 -8.15 -5.13
N ALA A 57 4.90 -8.62 -5.62
CA ALA A 57 5.41 -8.26 -6.94
C ALA A 57 4.46 -8.69 -8.07
N THR A 58 3.93 -9.92 -8.00
CA THR A 58 3.00 -10.45 -9.00
C THR A 58 1.67 -9.71 -9.04
N THR A 59 1.20 -9.23 -7.88
CA THR A 59 -0.07 -8.49 -7.77
C THR A 59 0.07 -6.99 -8.01
N GLY A 60 1.30 -6.46 -8.03
CA GLY A 60 1.57 -5.01 -8.09
C GLY A 60 1.10 -4.24 -6.86
N GLN A 61 0.82 -4.94 -5.76
CA GLN A 61 0.35 -4.31 -4.52
C GLN A 61 1.52 -3.85 -3.66
N PRO A 62 1.40 -2.69 -2.97
CA PRO A 62 2.41 -2.23 -2.02
C PRO A 62 2.55 -3.21 -0.85
N ARG A 63 3.78 -3.46 -0.44
CA ARG A 63 4.08 -4.19 0.79
C ARG A 63 3.85 -3.28 2.01
N PRO A 64 3.60 -3.84 3.20
CA PRO A 64 3.51 -3.05 4.43
C PRO A 64 4.71 -2.13 4.65
N GLU A 65 5.93 -2.62 4.38
CA GLU A 65 7.18 -1.88 4.50
C GLU A 65 7.27 -0.68 3.53
N ASP A 66 6.75 -0.84 2.31
CA ASP A 66 6.70 0.24 1.32
C ASP A 66 5.77 1.36 1.79
N ILE A 67 4.63 1.01 2.41
CA ILE A 67 3.70 1.99 2.99
C ILE A 67 4.31 2.70 4.20
N GLU A 68 5.03 1.99 5.06
CA GLU A 68 5.74 2.59 6.20
C GLU A 68 6.84 3.55 5.73
N ALA A 69 7.60 3.17 4.71
CA ALA A 69 8.63 4.03 4.12
C ALA A 69 8.01 5.30 3.51
N ILE A 70 6.92 5.15 2.72
CA ILE A 70 6.20 6.29 2.13
C ILE A 70 5.62 7.19 3.22
N ALA A 71 4.98 6.64 4.24
CA ALA A 71 4.44 7.41 5.36
C ALA A 71 5.55 8.16 6.12
N GLY A 72 6.70 7.52 6.35
CA GLY A 72 7.89 8.14 6.92
C GLY A 72 8.38 9.35 6.10
N VAL A 73 8.42 9.22 4.79
CA VAL A 73 8.77 10.31 3.87
C VAL A 73 7.75 11.45 3.95
N LEU A 74 6.45 11.15 3.90
CA LEU A 74 5.36 12.13 3.95
C LEU A 74 5.34 12.94 5.26
N LEU A 75 5.67 12.28 6.38
CA LEU A 75 5.66 12.92 7.71
C LEU A 75 6.94 13.69 8.02
N ASN A 76 8.09 13.29 7.50
CA ASN A 76 9.38 13.82 7.94
C ASN A 76 10.09 14.71 6.89
N SER A 77 9.73 14.60 5.60
CA SER A 77 10.38 15.40 4.54
C SER A 77 9.66 16.74 4.32
N ASN A 78 10.34 17.66 3.65
CA ASN A 78 9.68 18.84 3.09
C ASN A 78 8.87 18.49 1.83
N PHE A 79 8.01 19.41 1.39
CA PHE A 79 7.08 19.17 0.27
C PHE A 79 7.79 18.66 -1.00
N LYS A 80 8.87 19.34 -1.43
CA LYS A 80 9.59 19.00 -2.67
C LYS A 80 10.24 17.61 -2.58
N GLU A 81 10.97 17.36 -1.50
CA GLU A 81 11.58 16.06 -1.25
C GLU A 81 10.55 14.93 -1.15
N ALA A 82 9.42 15.17 -0.48
CA ALA A 82 8.38 14.16 -0.34
C ALA A 82 7.82 13.76 -1.71
N VAL A 83 7.52 14.74 -2.57
CA VAL A 83 7.05 14.46 -3.93
C VAL A 83 8.07 13.64 -4.72
N GLU A 84 9.35 14.02 -4.68
CA GLU A 84 10.42 13.33 -5.43
C GLU A 84 10.64 11.90 -4.90
N LYS A 85 10.75 11.74 -3.58
CA LYS A 85 11.00 10.44 -2.94
C LYS A 85 9.83 9.46 -3.12
N VAL A 86 8.60 9.92 -2.92
CA VAL A 86 7.42 9.04 -3.11
C VAL A 86 7.27 8.66 -4.58
N ALA A 87 7.51 9.59 -5.52
CA ALA A 87 7.51 9.30 -6.94
C ALA A 87 8.58 8.25 -7.31
N ALA A 88 9.79 8.35 -6.74
CA ALA A 88 10.86 7.40 -6.96
C ALA A 88 10.50 6.00 -6.43
N ILE A 89 10.02 5.89 -5.17
CA ILE A 89 9.58 4.60 -4.59
C ILE A 89 8.48 3.98 -5.46
N LYS A 90 7.49 4.79 -5.85
CA LYS A 90 6.38 4.35 -6.69
C LYS A 90 6.87 3.78 -8.02
N GLN A 91 7.80 4.46 -8.69
CA GLN A 91 8.35 4.05 -9.98
C GLN A 91 9.24 2.81 -9.85
N GLU A 92 10.11 2.78 -8.84
CA GLU A 92 11.02 1.65 -8.59
C GLU A 92 10.26 0.35 -8.30
N ARG A 93 9.16 0.45 -7.56
CA ARG A 93 8.35 -0.70 -7.13
C ARG A 93 7.17 -0.99 -8.06
N GLY A 94 6.91 -0.17 -9.06
CA GLY A 94 5.78 -0.33 -9.98
C GLY A 94 4.40 -0.16 -9.30
N LEU A 95 4.31 0.69 -8.27
CA LEU A 95 3.10 0.84 -7.46
C LEU A 95 2.11 1.83 -8.06
N ALA A 96 0.81 1.55 -7.97
CA ALA A 96 -0.24 2.50 -8.29
C ALA A 96 -0.50 3.47 -7.13
N LEU A 97 -0.66 4.77 -7.42
CA LEU A 97 -0.92 5.76 -6.38
C LEU A 97 -2.24 5.50 -5.63
N ALA A 98 -3.24 4.96 -6.31
CA ALA A 98 -4.53 4.60 -5.70
C ALA A 98 -4.37 3.53 -4.60
N ASP A 99 -3.54 2.51 -4.82
CA ASP A 99 -3.29 1.47 -3.83
C ASP A 99 -2.47 2.01 -2.65
N ILE A 100 -1.51 2.91 -2.92
CA ILE A 100 -0.75 3.62 -1.88
C ILE A 100 -1.70 4.45 -1.00
N VAL A 101 -2.60 5.26 -1.59
CA VAL A 101 -3.56 6.09 -0.84
C VAL A 101 -4.45 5.21 0.04
N ARG A 102 -4.99 4.12 -0.51
CA ARG A 102 -5.88 3.21 0.22
C ARG A 102 -5.20 2.60 1.45
N LEU A 103 -3.97 2.13 1.31
CA LEU A 103 -3.22 1.52 2.42
C LEU A 103 -2.69 2.56 3.41
N LEU A 104 -2.39 3.79 2.96
CA LEU A 104 -2.02 4.89 3.84
C LEU A 104 -3.16 5.30 4.77
N VAL A 105 -4.44 5.18 4.36
CA VAL A 105 -5.58 5.46 5.26
C VAL A 105 -5.53 4.53 6.47
N GLU A 106 -5.33 3.22 6.27
CA GLU A 106 -5.19 2.27 7.37
C GLU A 106 -4.00 2.61 8.29
N TYR A 107 -2.89 3.04 7.69
CA TYR A 107 -1.71 3.47 8.44
C TYR A 107 -1.99 4.71 9.30
N VAL A 108 -2.67 5.73 8.73
CA VAL A 108 -3.03 6.98 9.43
C VAL A 108 -3.93 6.71 10.64
N PHE A 109 -4.80 5.70 10.59
CA PHE A 109 -5.63 5.33 11.74
C PHE A 109 -4.82 4.76 12.91
N ARG A 110 -3.65 4.20 12.67
CA ARG A 110 -2.73 3.69 13.71
C ARG A 110 -1.85 4.78 14.31
N LEU A 111 -1.70 5.91 13.63
CA LEU A 111 -0.87 7.02 14.11
C LEU A 111 -1.53 7.73 15.29
N HIS A 112 -0.72 8.13 16.25
CA HIS A 112 -1.17 8.99 17.34
C HIS A 112 -1.17 10.45 16.89
N MET A 113 -2.35 11.03 16.63
CA MET A 113 -2.52 12.41 16.20
C MET A 113 -3.86 12.99 16.67
N PRO A 114 -4.00 14.34 16.76
CA PRO A 114 -5.26 14.99 17.09
C PRO A 114 -6.39 14.57 16.15
N GLN A 115 -7.59 14.37 16.69
CA GLN A 115 -8.75 13.89 15.92
C GLN A 115 -9.07 14.78 14.72
N LEU A 116 -9.03 16.10 14.91
CA LEU A 116 -9.32 17.06 13.84
C LEU A 116 -8.28 16.96 12.69
N ALA A 117 -7.00 16.84 13.02
CA ALA A 117 -5.94 16.66 12.03
C ALA A 117 -6.13 15.36 11.23
N ARG A 118 -6.49 14.27 11.93
CA ARG A 118 -6.80 12.99 11.29
C ARG A 118 -8.02 13.09 10.36
N ALA A 119 -9.11 13.71 10.82
CA ALA A 119 -10.33 13.86 10.04
C ALA A 119 -10.06 14.66 8.74
N ASN A 120 -9.35 15.78 8.84
CA ASN A 120 -8.98 16.60 7.69
C ASN A 120 -8.06 15.84 6.72
N LEU A 121 -7.07 15.11 7.24
CA LEU A 121 -6.17 14.31 6.42
C LEU A 121 -6.90 13.21 5.66
N VAL A 122 -7.75 12.43 6.35
CA VAL A 122 -8.54 11.36 5.73
C VAL A 122 -9.52 11.91 4.70
N SER A 123 -10.15 13.06 4.97
CA SER A 123 -11.02 13.74 3.99
C SER A 123 -10.25 14.12 2.72
N ALA A 124 -9.06 14.72 2.87
CA ALA A 124 -8.22 15.09 1.73
C ALA A 124 -7.72 13.85 0.96
N MET A 125 -7.42 12.75 1.66
CA MET A 125 -7.04 11.48 1.02
C MET A 125 -8.22 10.87 0.24
N ALA A 126 -9.45 10.94 0.76
CA ALA A 126 -10.65 10.50 0.05
C ALA A 126 -10.88 11.32 -1.24
N ASP A 127 -10.66 12.64 -1.19
CA ASP A 127 -10.71 13.49 -2.39
C ASP A 127 -9.66 13.09 -3.43
N VAL A 128 -8.46 12.75 -3.01
CA VAL A 128 -7.39 12.26 -3.90
C VAL A 128 -7.78 10.92 -4.52
N GLU A 129 -8.25 9.96 -3.72
CA GLU A 129 -8.71 8.65 -4.21
C GLU A 129 -9.86 8.81 -5.22
N HIS A 130 -10.83 9.65 -4.91
CA HIS A 130 -11.96 9.93 -5.83
C HIS A 130 -11.46 10.50 -7.16
N ARG A 131 -10.56 11.47 -7.14
CA ARG A 131 -9.99 12.06 -8.36
C ARG A 131 -9.16 11.06 -9.16
N LEU A 132 -8.40 10.18 -8.52
CA LEU A 132 -7.60 9.14 -9.19
C LEU A 132 -8.44 8.20 -10.06
N ALA A 133 -9.74 8.03 -9.74
CA ALA A 133 -10.65 7.23 -10.55
C ALA A 133 -10.99 7.86 -11.91
N TYR A 134 -10.83 9.18 -12.08
CA TYR A 134 -11.30 9.92 -13.26
C TYR A 134 -10.22 10.75 -13.96
N VAL A 135 -9.05 10.97 -13.34
CA VAL A 135 -8.05 11.94 -13.82
C VAL A 135 -6.80 11.25 -14.33
N THR A 136 -6.31 11.73 -15.47
CA THR A 136 -5.09 11.25 -16.14
C THR A 136 -3.78 11.74 -15.49
N HIS A 137 -3.82 12.82 -14.71
CA HIS A 137 -2.61 13.46 -14.15
C HIS A 137 -2.30 12.98 -12.73
N GLU A 138 -1.81 11.75 -12.60
CA GLU A 138 -1.44 11.13 -11.33
C GLU A 138 -0.43 11.97 -10.52
N ARG A 139 0.51 12.66 -11.18
CA ARG A 139 1.50 13.51 -10.51
C ARG A 139 0.84 14.66 -9.72
N MET A 140 -0.24 15.26 -10.23
CA MET A 140 -0.98 16.30 -9.52
C MET A 140 -1.65 15.74 -8.26
N GLN A 141 -2.17 14.52 -8.35
CA GLN A 141 -2.79 13.84 -7.20
C GLN A 141 -1.74 13.45 -6.16
N LEU A 142 -0.53 13.04 -6.58
CA LEU A 142 0.58 12.84 -5.67
C LEU A 142 0.95 14.14 -4.91
N MET A 143 1.05 15.27 -5.62
CA MET A 143 1.32 16.55 -4.97
C MET A 143 0.19 16.96 -4.01
N ALA A 144 -1.08 16.69 -4.35
CA ALA A 144 -2.21 16.95 -3.47
C ALA A 144 -2.13 16.08 -2.19
N LEU A 145 -1.76 14.80 -2.33
CA LEU A 145 -1.52 13.90 -1.19
C LEU A 145 -0.41 14.44 -0.28
N VAL A 146 0.74 14.80 -0.85
CA VAL A 146 1.86 15.38 -0.08
C VAL A 146 1.44 16.67 0.62
N GLY A 147 0.65 17.54 -0.04
CA GLY A 147 0.11 18.76 0.55
C GLY A 147 -0.81 18.48 1.74
N ALA A 148 -1.66 17.47 1.64
CA ALA A 148 -2.54 17.05 2.74
C ALA A 148 -1.73 16.60 3.98
N PHE A 149 -0.67 15.82 3.79
CA PHE A 149 0.22 15.42 4.88
C PHE A 149 1.01 16.59 5.46
N ALA A 150 1.46 17.55 4.63
CA ALA A 150 2.13 18.75 5.10
C ALA A 150 1.20 19.60 5.99
N ALA A 151 -0.05 19.82 5.57
CA ALA A 151 -1.05 20.53 6.37
C ALA A 151 -1.38 19.80 7.68
N ALA A 152 -1.50 18.47 7.66
CA ALA A 152 -1.72 17.67 8.85
C ALA A 152 -0.54 17.80 9.84
N LYS A 153 0.70 17.79 9.34
CA LYS A 153 1.91 17.97 10.15
C LYS A 153 1.93 19.33 10.84
N GLU A 154 1.58 20.42 10.13
CA GLU A 154 1.47 21.76 10.71
C GLU A 154 0.40 21.81 11.82
N ALA A 155 -0.76 21.17 11.59
CA ALA A 155 -1.83 21.09 12.59
C ALA A 155 -1.42 20.30 13.85
N ILE A 156 -0.64 19.23 13.70
CA ILE A 156 -0.09 18.45 14.83
C ILE A 156 0.87 19.31 15.64
N VAL A 157 1.79 20.02 14.97
CA VAL A 157 2.76 20.90 15.66
C VAL A 157 2.07 22.06 16.36
N ALA A 158 1.01 22.63 15.76
CA ALA A 158 0.23 23.69 16.38
C ALA A 158 -0.54 23.22 17.63
N ALA A 159 -1.04 21.99 17.62
CA ALA A 159 -1.75 21.41 18.77
C ALA A 159 -0.84 20.95 19.92
N ALA A 160 0.46 20.84 19.70
CA ALA A 160 1.47 20.48 20.70
C ALA A 160 2.08 21.68 21.44
N LYS A 161 1.73 22.89 21.02
CA LYS A 161 2.11 24.17 21.66
C LYS A 161 1.03 24.67 22.60
#